data_8a1cb9c712d0b44ee86aa5329829cd5b
#
_entry.id   8a1cb9c712d0b44ee86aa5329829cd5b
#
_cell.length_a   1.000
_cell.length_b   1.000
_cell.length_c   1.000
_cell.angle_alpha   90.00
_cell.angle_beta   90.00
_cell.angle_gamma   90.00
#
_symmetry.space_group_name_H-M   'P 1'
#
loop_
_entity.id
_entity.type
_entity.pdbx_description
1 polymer ?
#
loop_
_entity_poly.entity_id
_entity_poly.type
_entity_poly.pdbx_seq_one_letter_code
_entity_poly.pdbx_strand_id
1 'polypeptide(L)'
;MNDKLLGMLGLAVRAGKVSFGVFMTEKLVEEGKARLVIAASDIGASNKRRLEAKCSHAGVRIIYYSDKENLSREVGRENTPAVGIKDEGFTEAIVKIFGGVAK
;
A
#
# COMPACT_ATOMS: atom_id res chain seq x y z
N MET A 1 12.47 2.09 16.74
CA MET A 1 11.92 0.76 16.50
C MET A 1 11.95 0.44 15.01
N ASN A 2 12.42 -0.75 14.67
CA ASN A 2 12.54 -1.13 13.26
C ASN A 2 11.32 -1.88 12.79
N ASP A 3 10.60 -1.24 11.88
CA ASP A 3 9.46 -1.88 11.23
C ASP A 3 9.93 -2.29 9.84
N LYS A 4 10.10 -3.60 9.66
CA LYS A 4 10.67 -4.11 8.41
C LYS A 4 9.76 -3.84 7.21
N LEU A 5 8.45 -3.93 7.42
CA LEU A 5 7.52 -3.70 6.32
C LEU A 5 7.55 -2.24 5.88
N LEU A 6 7.45 -1.32 6.84
CA LEU A 6 7.51 0.11 6.52
C LEU A 6 8.88 0.48 5.94
N GLY A 7 9.95 -0.15 6.44
CA GLY A 7 11.28 0.08 5.88
C GLY A 7 11.37 -0.34 4.42
N MET A 8 10.80 -1.49 4.09
CA MET A 8 10.78 -1.96 2.69
C MET A 8 9.93 -1.03 1.84
N LEU A 9 8.80 -0.55 2.38
CA LEU A 9 7.98 0.43 1.67
C LEU A 9 8.76 1.70 1.38
N GLY A 10 9.53 2.18 2.35
CA GLY A 10 10.38 3.35 2.15
C GLY A 10 11.39 3.16 1.02
N LEU A 11 11.95 1.96 0.92
CA LEU A 11 12.86 1.65 -0.19
C LEU A 11 12.13 1.68 -1.52
N ALA A 12 10.91 1.15 -1.56
CA ALA A 12 10.10 1.16 -2.79
C ALA A 12 9.79 2.59 -3.22
N VAL A 13 9.51 3.47 -2.24
CA VAL A 13 9.27 4.88 -2.52
C VAL A 13 10.50 5.51 -3.18
N ARG A 14 11.67 5.28 -2.60
CA ARG A 14 12.91 5.84 -3.14
C ARG A 14 13.22 5.30 -4.52
N ALA A 15 12.78 4.09 -4.82
CA ALA A 15 12.98 3.48 -6.14
C ALA A 15 11.94 3.95 -7.16
N GLY A 16 10.99 4.80 -6.76
CA GLY A 16 9.96 5.30 -7.67
C GLY A 16 8.90 4.29 -8.02
N LYS A 17 8.67 3.32 -7.14
CA LYS A 17 7.76 2.20 -7.43
C LYS A 17 6.45 2.28 -6.67
N VAL A 18 6.07 3.47 -6.19
CA VAL A 18 4.89 3.64 -5.34
C VAL A 18 4.03 4.79 -5.84
N SER A 19 2.71 4.58 -5.86
CA SER A 19 1.73 5.65 -6.05
C SER A 19 1.14 5.99 -4.69
N PHE A 20 0.88 7.28 -4.46
CA PHE A 20 0.50 7.78 -3.14
C PHE A 20 -0.96 8.23 -3.12
N GLY A 21 -1.65 7.84 -2.04
CA GLY A 21 -3.00 8.30 -1.77
C GLY A 21 -4.06 7.45 -2.44
N VAL A 22 -5.30 7.63 -1.98
CA VAL A 22 -6.41 6.79 -2.43
C VAL A 22 -6.67 6.97 -3.92
N PHE A 23 -6.74 8.23 -4.38
CA PHE A 23 -7.07 8.51 -5.77
C PHE A 23 -6.06 7.90 -6.74
N MET A 24 -4.77 8.14 -6.49
CA MET A 24 -3.72 7.63 -7.38
C MET A 24 -3.60 6.12 -7.30
N THR A 25 -3.86 5.54 -6.13
CA THR A 25 -3.84 4.09 -5.97
C THR A 25 -4.98 3.46 -6.77
N GLU A 26 -6.19 4.04 -6.70
CA GLU A 26 -7.32 3.55 -7.49
C GLU A 26 -7.00 3.60 -8.98
N LYS A 27 -6.42 4.70 -9.41
CA LYS A 27 -6.06 4.87 -10.82
C LYS A 27 -5.05 3.81 -11.26
N LEU A 28 -4.06 3.57 -10.42
CA LEU A 28 -3.04 2.56 -10.72
C LEU A 28 -3.66 1.17 -10.85
N VAL A 29 -4.60 0.83 -9.96
CA VAL A 29 -5.30 -0.45 -10.01
C VAL A 29 -6.12 -0.55 -11.29
N GLU A 30 -6.85 0.51 -11.63
CA GLU A 30 -7.68 0.53 -12.83
C GLU A 30 -6.86 0.36 -14.10
N GLU A 31 -5.65 0.89 -14.10
CA GLU A 31 -4.76 0.81 -15.27
C GLU A 31 -4.03 -0.53 -15.37
N GLY A 32 -4.25 -1.42 -14.42
CA GLY A 32 -3.61 -2.72 -14.43
C GLY A 32 -2.14 -2.70 -14.06
N LYS A 33 -1.70 -1.63 -13.39
CA LYS A 33 -0.29 -1.43 -13.07
C LYS A 33 0.05 -1.70 -11.61
N ALA A 34 -0.96 -1.89 -10.76
CA ALA A 34 -0.73 -2.16 -9.35
C ALA A 34 -0.45 -3.64 -9.12
N ARG A 35 0.58 -3.92 -8.33
CA ARG A 35 0.87 -5.29 -7.91
C ARG A 35 0.40 -5.56 -6.49
N LEU A 36 0.26 -4.50 -5.68
CA LEU A 36 -0.16 -4.61 -4.29
C LEU A 36 -0.69 -3.26 -3.85
N VAL A 37 -1.70 -3.27 -2.99
CA VAL A 37 -2.18 -2.05 -2.33
C VAL A 37 -1.97 -2.23 -0.83
N ILE A 38 -1.42 -1.20 -0.18
CA ILE A 38 -1.27 -1.15 1.27
C ILE A 38 -2.13 -0.02 1.77
N ALA A 39 -3.07 -0.33 2.66
CA ALA A 39 -3.97 0.66 3.22
C ALA A 39 -3.77 0.74 4.73
N ALA A 40 -3.92 1.94 5.27
CA ALA A 40 -3.86 2.14 6.71
C ALA A 40 -5.04 1.46 7.39
N SER A 41 -4.81 0.94 8.59
CA SER A 41 -5.88 0.29 9.35
C SER A 41 -7.03 1.22 9.67
N ASP A 42 -6.73 2.52 9.78
CA ASP A 42 -7.74 3.54 10.10
C ASP A 42 -8.25 4.29 8.87
N ILE A 43 -8.09 3.70 7.68
CA ILE A 43 -8.63 4.29 6.46
C ILE A 43 -10.14 4.44 6.57
N GLY A 44 -10.68 5.55 6.05
CA GLY A 44 -12.11 5.82 6.11
C GLY A 44 -12.94 4.75 5.40
N ALA A 45 -14.14 4.49 5.91
CA ALA A 45 -14.98 3.40 5.43
C ALA A 45 -15.31 3.52 3.94
N SER A 46 -15.57 4.74 3.48
CA SER A 46 -15.91 4.97 2.07
C SER A 46 -14.73 4.62 1.16
N ASN A 47 -13.54 5.11 1.51
CA ASN A 47 -12.33 4.82 0.74
C ASN A 47 -11.99 3.34 0.79
N LYS A 48 -12.17 2.71 1.95
CA LYS A 48 -11.92 1.29 2.10
C LYS A 48 -12.78 0.47 1.13
N ARG A 49 -14.07 0.78 1.08
CA ARG A 49 -14.98 0.04 0.20
C ARG A 49 -14.60 0.23 -1.27
N ARG A 50 -14.26 1.45 -1.65
CA ARG A 50 -13.89 1.74 -3.04
C ARG A 50 -12.62 1.01 -3.44
N LEU A 51 -11.59 1.06 -2.59
CA LEU A 51 -10.33 0.36 -2.88
C LEU A 51 -10.53 -1.15 -2.94
N GLU A 52 -11.30 -1.70 -2.00
CA GLU A 52 -11.54 -3.13 -1.97
C GLU A 52 -12.27 -3.60 -3.23
N ALA A 53 -13.27 -2.82 -3.67
CA ALA A 53 -14.01 -3.16 -4.88
C ALA A 53 -13.11 -3.15 -6.11
N LYS A 54 -12.28 -2.12 -6.24
CA LYS A 54 -11.37 -2.02 -7.39
C LYS A 54 -10.30 -3.10 -7.38
N CYS A 55 -9.74 -3.39 -6.22
CA CYS A 55 -8.74 -4.43 -6.09
C CYS A 55 -9.33 -5.79 -6.38
N SER A 56 -10.53 -6.06 -5.88
CA SER A 56 -11.22 -7.32 -6.13
C SER A 56 -11.48 -7.51 -7.61
N HIS A 57 -11.96 -6.48 -8.27
CA HIS A 57 -12.25 -6.54 -9.71
C HIS A 57 -11.00 -6.80 -10.53
N ALA A 58 -9.89 -6.18 -10.14
CA ALA A 58 -8.63 -6.27 -10.88
C ALA A 58 -7.76 -7.46 -10.45
N GLY A 59 -8.16 -8.18 -9.40
CA GLY A 59 -7.35 -9.28 -8.88
C GLY A 59 -6.10 -8.82 -8.16
N VAL A 60 -6.11 -7.64 -7.56
CA VAL A 60 -4.97 -7.09 -6.85
C VAL A 60 -5.16 -7.28 -5.35
N ARG A 61 -4.12 -7.76 -4.68
CA ARG A 61 -4.17 -7.96 -3.23
C ARG A 61 -4.12 -6.62 -2.50
N ILE A 62 -4.94 -6.49 -1.47
CA ILE A 62 -4.89 -5.34 -0.57
C ILE A 62 -4.57 -5.84 0.83
N ILE A 63 -3.63 -5.18 1.51
CA ILE A 63 -3.31 -5.48 2.89
C ILE A 63 -3.49 -4.21 3.71
N TYR A 64 -3.86 -4.40 4.99
CA TYR A 64 -4.05 -3.30 5.92
C TYR A 64 -2.90 -3.35 6.92
N TYR A 65 -2.17 -2.25 7.01
CA TYR A 65 -0.99 -2.24 7.85
C TYR A 65 -0.72 -0.85 8.40
N SER A 66 -0.45 -0.77 9.71
CA SER A 66 -0.13 0.48 10.38
C SER A 66 -1.31 1.44 10.33
N ASP A 67 -1.08 2.72 10.56
CA ASP A 67 -2.12 3.74 10.52
C ASP A 67 -1.71 4.84 9.54
N LYS A 68 -2.65 5.77 9.28
CA LYS A 68 -2.42 6.82 8.30
C LYS A 68 -1.21 7.67 8.65
N GLU A 69 -1.06 7.99 9.93
CA GLU A 69 0.05 8.85 10.36
C GLU A 69 1.41 8.21 10.10
N ASN A 70 1.57 6.95 10.50
CA ASN A 70 2.85 6.26 10.30
C ASN A 70 3.11 5.97 8.83
N LEU A 71 2.07 5.58 8.10
CA LEU A 71 2.21 5.33 6.67
C LEU A 71 2.63 6.60 5.94
N SER A 72 1.96 7.72 6.25
CA SER A 72 2.28 9.01 5.65
C SER A 72 3.71 9.43 5.95
N ARG A 73 4.14 9.23 7.19
CA ARG A 73 5.50 9.59 7.60
C ARG A 73 6.54 8.79 6.83
N GLU A 74 6.29 7.48 6.69
CA GLU A 74 7.26 6.61 6.02
C GLU A 74 7.42 6.96 4.54
N VAL A 75 6.32 7.32 3.87
CA VAL A 75 6.39 7.65 2.45
C VAL A 75 6.71 9.11 2.20
N GLY A 76 6.79 9.93 3.26
CA GLY A 76 7.16 11.33 3.15
C GLY A 76 6.07 12.22 2.57
N ARG A 77 4.82 11.83 2.73
CA ARG A 77 3.67 12.60 2.23
C ARG A 77 2.57 12.63 3.25
N GLU A 78 1.94 13.79 3.40
CA GLU A 78 0.85 13.95 4.35
C GLU A 78 -0.43 13.32 3.82
N ASN A 79 -1.31 12.92 4.74
CA ASN A 79 -2.64 12.42 4.42
C ASN A 79 -2.63 11.29 3.39
N THR A 80 -1.80 10.28 3.65
CA THR A 80 -1.64 9.16 2.74
C THR A 80 -2.15 7.87 3.40
N PRO A 81 -3.47 7.61 3.34
CA PRO A 81 -4.03 6.42 3.98
C PRO A 81 -3.87 5.16 3.15
N ALA A 82 -3.37 5.26 1.93
CA ALA A 82 -3.16 4.10 1.07
C ALA A 82 -2.08 4.39 0.04
N VAL A 83 -1.38 3.33 -0.37
CA VAL A 83 -0.37 3.42 -1.42
C VAL A 83 -0.50 2.20 -2.32
N GLY A 84 -0.11 2.37 -3.58
CA GLY A 84 -0.05 1.27 -4.54
C GLY A 84 1.39 0.98 -4.90
N ILE A 85 1.74 -0.30 -4.96
CA ILE A 85 3.08 -0.75 -5.31
C ILE A 85 3.06 -1.23 -6.76
N LYS A 86 3.99 -0.73 -7.56
CA LYS A 86 4.05 -1.00 -9.00
C LYS A 86 5.01 -2.11 -9.38
N ASP A 87 5.81 -2.57 -8.44
CA ASP A 87 6.94 -3.45 -8.70
C ASP A 87 6.73 -4.82 -8.07
N GLU A 88 7.00 -5.87 -8.84
CA GLU A 88 6.80 -7.24 -8.38
C GLU A 88 7.77 -7.61 -7.26
N GLY A 89 9.03 -7.21 -7.38
CA GLY A 89 10.06 -7.54 -6.39
C GLY A 89 9.74 -6.96 -5.02
N PHE A 90 9.36 -5.68 -4.98
CA PHE A 90 8.98 -5.04 -3.72
C PHE A 90 7.69 -5.65 -3.18
N THR A 91 6.76 -5.99 -4.06
CA THR A 91 5.51 -6.62 -3.63
C THR A 91 5.79 -7.94 -2.94
N GLU A 92 6.63 -8.79 -3.53
CA GLU A 92 6.95 -10.08 -2.94
C GLU A 92 7.63 -9.92 -1.60
N ALA A 93 8.58 -8.99 -1.49
CA ALA A 93 9.29 -8.74 -0.24
C ALA A 93 8.33 -8.27 0.85
N ILE A 94 7.42 -7.35 0.51
CA ILE A 94 6.47 -6.80 1.47
C ILE A 94 5.48 -7.87 1.92
N VAL A 95 4.95 -8.64 0.98
CA VAL A 95 3.99 -9.70 1.31
C VAL A 95 4.63 -10.75 2.20
N LYS A 96 5.88 -11.10 1.95
CA LYS A 96 6.60 -12.06 2.77
C LYS A 96 6.76 -11.53 4.20
N ILE A 97 7.15 -10.28 4.34
CA ILE A 97 7.30 -9.66 5.66
C ILE A 97 5.94 -9.60 6.37
N PHE A 98 4.90 -9.21 5.64
CA PHE A 98 3.56 -9.12 6.19
C PHE A 98 3.08 -10.47 6.72
N GLY A 99 3.33 -11.54 5.99
CA GLY A 99 2.99 -12.89 6.43
C GLY A 99 3.67 -13.27 7.72
N GLY A 100 4.93 -12.88 7.88
CA GLY A 100 5.66 -13.11 9.12
C GLY A 100 5.13 -12.27 10.27
N VAL A 101 4.76 -11.03 9.99
CA VAL A 101 4.20 -10.12 11.00
C VAL A 101 2.83 -10.61 11.47
N ALA A 102 2.04 -11.17 10.56
CA ALA A 102 0.69 -11.60 10.88
C ALA A 102 0.62 -12.80 11.82
N LYS A 103 1.72 -13.44 12.04
CA LYS A 103 1.81 -14.56 12.99
C LYS A 103 2.12 -14.05 14.36
#